data_d0a5180d5818e194647a1efa2e8726eb
#
_entry.id   d0a5180d5818e194647a1efa2e8726eb
#
_cell.length_a   1.000
_cell.length_b   1.000
_cell.length_c   1.000
_cell.angle_alpha   90.00
_cell.angle_beta   90.00
_cell.angle_gamma   90.00
#
_symmetry.space_group_name_H-M   'P 1'
#
loop_
_entity.id
_entity.type
_entity.pdbx_description
1 polymer ?
#
loop_
_entity_poly.entity_id
_entity_poly.type
_entity_poly.pdbx_seq_one_letter_code
_entity_poly.pdbx_strand_id
1 'polypeptide(L)'
;EDAAVKAVVDRWMTIAFDAFREQGFQPEQVVAITKEPLDGLASNVRNTSTNLTQLIAQSMLRAYPDTDLSIYNSGSIRIDDILPVGNITVYDVIRILPFGGNVQLASIKGHLLIKILNQGIANTGTGGFLQSANTQYINNTWHINHASIDPQKAYKLAINDFLASGKEQGLSYLNANNKNFVIINQGKKQDIRQLVIDQLKIN
;
A
#
# COMPACT_ATOMS: atom_id res chain seq x y z
N GLU A 1 30.68 -19.75 2.22
CA GLU A 1 29.61 -19.41 3.17
C GLU A 1 29.88 -20.15 4.48
N ASP A 2 29.88 -19.45 5.63
CA ASP A 2 30.14 -20.07 6.93
C ASP A 2 28.94 -20.97 7.33
N ALA A 3 29.21 -22.27 7.51
CA ALA A 3 28.17 -23.26 7.83
C ALA A 3 27.45 -22.97 9.16
N ALA A 4 28.17 -22.39 10.15
CA ALA A 4 27.58 -22.05 11.44
C ALA A 4 26.60 -20.86 11.31
N VAL A 5 26.97 -19.84 10.51
CA VAL A 5 26.11 -18.70 10.21
C VAL A 5 24.87 -19.18 9.45
N LYS A 6 25.06 -20.04 8.44
CA LYS A 6 23.94 -20.63 7.67
C LYS A 6 22.95 -21.36 8.58
N ALA A 7 23.42 -22.21 9.49
CA ALA A 7 22.56 -22.95 10.40
C ALA A 7 21.72 -22.03 11.32
N VAL A 8 22.30 -20.90 11.77
CA VAL A 8 21.58 -19.90 12.56
C VAL A 8 20.50 -19.22 11.72
N VAL A 9 20.82 -18.80 10.49
CA VAL A 9 19.88 -18.18 9.56
C VAL A 9 18.72 -19.15 9.25
N ASP A 10 19.02 -20.39 8.86
CA ASP A 10 18.02 -21.39 8.51
C ASP A 10 17.06 -21.66 9.69
N ARG A 11 17.58 -21.71 10.93
CA ARG A 11 16.75 -21.86 12.13
C ARG A 11 15.77 -20.71 12.31
N TRP A 12 16.24 -19.47 12.20
CA TRP A 12 15.37 -18.28 12.36
C TRP A 12 14.38 -18.14 11.22
N MET A 13 14.79 -18.50 10.00
CA MET A 13 13.87 -18.52 8.84
C MET A 13 12.76 -19.54 9.04
N THR A 14 13.08 -20.74 9.56
CA THR A 14 12.06 -21.75 9.87
C THR A 14 11.04 -21.24 10.89
N ILE A 15 11.50 -20.64 12.00
CA ILE A 15 10.62 -20.06 13.03
C ILE A 15 9.73 -18.96 12.44
N ALA A 16 10.29 -18.07 11.63
CA ALA A 16 9.54 -17.00 11.01
C ALA A 16 8.48 -17.55 10.02
N PHE A 17 8.85 -18.52 9.21
CA PHE A 17 7.94 -19.14 8.25
C PHE A 17 6.78 -19.90 8.92
N ASP A 18 7.06 -20.58 10.04
CA ASP A 18 6.00 -21.23 10.82
C ASP A 18 5.02 -20.22 11.38
N ALA A 19 5.51 -19.09 11.92
CA ALA A 19 4.65 -18.01 12.39
C ALA A 19 3.80 -17.37 11.25
N PHE A 20 4.32 -17.29 10.02
CA PHE A 20 3.53 -16.85 8.88
C PHE A 20 2.49 -17.87 8.44
N ARG A 21 2.80 -19.18 8.52
CA ARG A 21 1.84 -20.26 8.25
C ARG A 21 0.66 -20.23 9.24
N GLU A 22 0.93 -19.97 10.52
CA GLU A 22 -0.12 -19.79 11.53
C GLU A 22 -1.05 -18.60 11.22
N GLN A 23 -0.56 -17.59 10.50
CA GLN A 23 -1.35 -16.47 10.01
C GLN A 23 -2.07 -16.77 8.68
N GLY A 24 -1.92 -17.98 8.13
CA GLY A 24 -2.56 -18.43 6.88
C GLY A 24 -1.74 -18.14 5.61
N PHE A 25 -0.49 -17.66 5.72
CA PHE A 25 0.40 -17.48 4.57
C PHE A 25 1.19 -18.75 4.27
N GLN A 26 1.61 -18.90 3.02
CA GLN A 26 2.55 -19.95 2.56
C GLN A 26 3.81 -19.27 2.03
N PRO A 27 4.82 -18.98 2.87
CA PRO A 27 5.93 -18.10 2.53
C PRO A 27 6.68 -18.49 1.25
N GLU A 28 6.91 -19.78 1.03
CA GLU A 28 7.65 -20.29 -0.11
C GLU A 28 6.85 -20.35 -1.41
N GLN A 29 5.53 -20.13 -1.34
CA GLN A 29 4.68 -20.19 -2.53
C GLN A 29 5.07 -19.10 -3.53
N VAL A 30 5.43 -19.48 -4.75
CA VAL A 30 5.58 -18.56 -5.87
C VAL A 30 4.20 -18.09 -6.30
N VAL A 31 3.99 -16.76 -6.35
CA VAL A 31 2.72 -16.12 -6.69
C VAL A 31 2.74 -15.43 -8.05
N ALA A 32 3.92 -15.12 -8.56
CA ALA A 32 4.10 -14.56 -9.90
C ALA A 32 5.53 -14.80 -10.41
N ILE A 33 5.71 -14.60 -11.72
CA ILE A 33 7.03 -14.47 -12.35
C ILE A 33 7.06 -13.09 -13.02
N THR A 34 7.88 -12.18 -12.48
CA THR A 34 7.98 -10.82 -13.03
C THR A 34 8.89 -10.79 -14.25
N LYS A 35 8.54 -9.96 -15.25
CA LYS A 35 9.33 -9.71 -16.46
C LYS A 35 10.22 -8.48 -16.34
N GLU A 36 10.02 -7.67 -15.33
CA GLU A 36 10.80 -6.49 -15.01
C GLU A 36 11.08 -6.44 -13.50
N PRO A 37 12.20 -5.81 -13.08
CA PRO A 37 12.50 -5.65 -11.67
C PRO A 37 11.47 -4.73 -10.99
N LEU A 38 11.14 -5.01 -9.71
CA LEU A 38 10.25 -4.16 -8.93
C LEU A 38 11.06 -3.22 -8.04
N ASP A 39 10.87 -1.92 -8.24
CA ASP A 39 11.62 -0.88 -7.52
C ASP A 39 10.98 -0.56 -6.16
N GLY A 40 11.64 -1.03 -5.09
CA GLY A 40 11.29 -0.78 -3.69
C GLY A 40 12.31 0.09 -2.95
N LEU A 41 13.25 0.75 -3.65
CA LEU A 41 14.24 1.62 -3.03
C LEU A 41 13.56 2.75 -2.25
N ALA A 42 13.96 2.93 -0.98
CA ALA A 42 13.39 3.96 -0.11
C ALA A 42 13.55 5.38 -0.68
N SER A 43 14.67 5.64 -1.40
CA SER A 43 14.92 6.89 -2.12
C SER A 43 13.91 7.14 -3.24
N ASN A 44 13.31 6.11 -3.82
CA ASN A 44 12.34 6.24 -4.89
C ASN A 44 10.90 6.23 -4.36
N VAL A 45 10.51 5.22 -3.58
CA VAL A 45 9.14 5.06 -3.10
C VAL A 45 8.67 6.18 -2.17
N ARG A 46 9.60 6.93 -1.56
CA ARG A 46 9.29 8.10 -0.71
C ARG A 46 9.24 9.42 -1.46
N ASN A 47 9.56 9.42 -2.75
CA ASN A 47 9.65 10.65 -3.56
C ASN A 47 8.84 10.60 -4.83
N THR A 48 8.57 9.41 -5.34
CA THR A 48 7.84 9.20 -6.60
C THR A 48 7.06 7.90 -6.58
N SER A 49 6.30 7.68 -7.63
CA SER A 49 5.64 6.39 -7.88
C SER A 49 6.58 5.46 -8.63
N THR A 50 6.65 4.19 -8.22
CA THR A 50 7.38 3.13 -8.88
C THR A 50 6.43 2.03 -9.34
N ASN A 51 6.91 1.06 -10.15
CA ASN A 51 6.08 -0.07 -10.55
C ASN A 51 5.63 -0.91 -9.34
N LEU A 52 6.48 -1.07 -8.30
CA LEU A 52 6.09 -1.71 -7.05
C LEU A 52 4.97 -0.95 -6.33
N THR A 53 5.10 0.38 -6.22
CA THR A 53 4.07 1.17 -5.52
C THR A 53 2.75 1.18 -6.26
N GLN A 54 2.78 1.17 -7.60
CA GLN A 54 1.58 1.06 -8.42
C GLN A 54 0.94 -0.32 -8.30
N LEU A 55 1.71 -1.41 -8.26
CA LEU A 55 1.20 -2.75 -8.01
C LEU A 55 0.37 -2.80 -6.71
N ILE A 56 0.89 -2.21 -5.61
CA ILE A 56 0.21 -2.16 -4.32
C ILE A 56 -1.07 -1.31 -4.41
N ALA A 57 -0.98 -0.11 -4.96
CA ALA A 57 -2.14 0.79 -5.10
C ALA A 57 -3.26 0.18 -5.96
N GLN A 58 -2.89 -0.45 -7.08
CA GLN A 58 -3.83 -1.14 -7.97
C GLN A 58 -4.48 -2.36 -7.32
N SER A 59 -3.75 -3.12 -6.49
CA SER A 59 -4.33 -4.25 -5.75
C SER A 59 -5.45 -3.80 -4.82
N MET A 60 -5.30 -2.63 -4.19
CA MET A 60 -6.34 -2.04 -3.34
C MET A 60 -7.59 -1.64 -4.15
N LEU A 61 -7.41 -1.01 -5.32
CA LEU A 61 -8.54 -0.69 -6.21
C LEU A 61 -9.28 -1.92 -6.69
N ARG A 62 -8.55 -2.96 -7.08
CA ARG A 62 -9.15 -4.20 -7.57
C ARG A 62 -10.00 -4.89 -6.50
N ALA A 63 -9.54 -4.86 -5.26
CA ALA A 63 -10.28 -5.42 -4.13
C ALA A 63 -11.59 -4.67 -3.84
N TYR A 64 -11.67 -3.41 -4.27
CA TYR A 64 -12.83 -2.54 -4.07
C TYR A 64 -13.21 -1.85 -5.39
N PRO A 65 -13.81 -2.57 -6.36
CA PRO A 65 -14.05 -2.07 -7.73
C PRO A 65 -14.95 -0.84 -7.81
N ASP A 66 -15.77 -0.60 -6.77
CA ASP A 66 -16.64 0.58 -6.69
C ASP A 66 -15.95 1.83 -6.11
N THR A 67 -14.61 1.80 -5.91
CA THR A 67 -13.85 2.95 -5.43
C THR A 67 -13.36 3.83 -6.57
N ASP A 68 -13.31 5.14 -6.31
CA ASP A 68 -12.78 6.11 -7.26
C ASP A 68 -11.23 6.08 -7.30
N LEU A 69 -10.60 5.83 -6.15
CA LEU A 69 -9.14 5.83 -5.99
C LEU A 69 -8.69 4.96 -4.81
N SER A 70 -7.39 4.69 -4.75
CA SER A 70 -6.73 4.14 -3.57
C SER A 70 -5.58 5.02 -3.11
N ILE A 71 -5.31 5.06 -1.80
CA ILE A 71 -4.13 5.71 -1.21
C ILE A 71 -3.55 4.88 -0.06
N TYR A 72 -2.22 4.90 0.05
CA TYR A 72 -1.50 4.39 1.22
C TYR A 72 -0.19 5.18 1.40
N ASN A 73 0.42 5.12 2.57
CA ASN A 73 1.68 5.78 2.86
C ASN A 73 2.88 4.94 2.42
N SER A 74 3.90 5.55 1.84
CA SER A 74 5.12 4.87 1.38
C SER A 74 5.87 4.18 2.52
N GLY A 75 5.72 4.65 3.76
CA GLY A 75 6.27 4.03 4.96
C GLY A 75 5.76 2.61 5.25
N SER A 76 4.68 2.18 4.60
CA SER A 76 4.22 0.79 4.63
C SER A 76 5.22 -0.16 3.94
N ILE A 77 5.98 0.33 2.95
CA ILE A 77 7.03 -0.42 2.25
C ILE A 77 8.30 -0.37 3.09
N ARG A 78 8.88 -1.54 3.39
CA ARG A 78 10.04 -1.66 4.31
C ARG A 78 11.24 -2.35 3.69
N ILE A 79 11.19 -2.72 2.45
CA ILE A 79 12.40 -3.06 1.68
C ILE A 79 13.09 -1.76 1.24
N ASP A 80 14.41 -1.82 1.09
CA ASP A 80 15.22 -0.77 0.45
C ASP A 80 16.08 -1.46 -0.60
N ASP A 81 15.39 -2.06 -1.58
CA ASP A 81 15.99 -2.96 -2.56
C ASP A 81 15.14 -2.98 -3.83
N ILE A 82 15.74 -3.46 -4.92
CA ILE A 82 15.07 -3.77 -6.18
C ILE A 82 14.90 -5.29 -6.25
N LEU A 83 13.65 -5.77 -6.26
CA LEU A 83 13.40 -7.18 -6.49
C LEU A 83 13.72 -7.52 -7.94
N PRO A 84 14.60 -8.51 -8.19
CA PRO A 84 15.01 -8.86 -9.55
C PRO A 84 13.87 -9.50 -10.36
N VAL A 85 14.05 -9.54 -11.66
CA VAL A 85 13.23 -10.35 -12.57
C VAL A 85 13.23 -11.81 -12.12
N GLY A 86 12.08 -12.46 -12.16
CA GLY A 86 11.92 -13.86 -11.80
C GLY A 86 10.80 -14.13 -10.82
N ASN A 87 10.93 -15.19 -10.06
CA ASN A 87 9.92 -15.64 -9.11
C ASN A 87 9.71 -14.63 -7.98
N ILE A 88 8.45 -14.26 -7.75
CA ILE A 88 8.00 -13.55 -6.56
C ILE A 88 7.25 -14.53 -5.67
N THR A 89 7.67 -14.63 -4.42
CA THR A 89 7.06 -15.48 -3.42
C THR A 89 6.15 -14.70 -2.48
N VAL A 90 5.31 -15.41 -1.71
CA VAL A 90 4.54 -14.82 -0.62
C VAL A 90 5.47 -14.14 0.39
N TYR A 91 6.66 -14.73 0.65
CA TYR A 91 7.65 -14.14 1.55
C TYR A 91 8.18 -12.79 1.03
N ASP A 92 8.36 -12.62 -0.28
CA ASP A 92 8.74 -11.32 -0.84
C ASP A 92 7.67 -10.25 -0.56
N VAL A 93 6.39 -10.60 -0.70
CA VAL A 93 5.29 -9.68 -0.36
C VAL A 93 5.30 -9.34 1.15
N ILE A 94 5.57 -10.31 2.02
CA ILE A 94 5.71 -10.08 3.46
C ILE A 94 6.90 -9.16 3.77
N ARG A 95 8.04 -9.32 3.10
CA ARG A 95 9.20 -8.42 3.24
C ARG A 95 8.88 -6.99 2.78
N ILE A 96 8.14 -6.83 1.70
CA ILE A 96 7.70 -5.52 1.20
C ILE A 96 6.81 -4.83 2.24
N LEU A 97 5.83 -5.54 2.79
CA LEU A 97 4.78 -5.02 3.69
C LEU A 97 4.76 -5.77 5.03
N PRO A 98 5.84 -5.73 5.84
CA PRO A 98 5.98 -6.58 7.02
C PRO A 98 4.95 -6.29 8.12
N PHE A 99 4.45 -5.07 8.19
CA PHE A 99 3.41 -4.71 9.16
C PHE A 99 2.02 -5.21 8.76
N GLY A 100 1.82 -5.57 7.48
CA GLY A 100 0.50 -5.89 6.96
C GLY A 100 -0.46 -4.71 7.14
N GLY A 101 -1.56 -4.96 7.83
CA GLY A 101 -2.62 -3.98 8.04
C GLY A 101 -3.79 -4.18 7.08
N ASN A 102 -4.93 -3.57 7.42
CA ASN A 102 -6.14 -3.75 6.66
C ASN A 102 -6.41 -2.58 5.72
N VAL A 103 -6.93 -2.90 4.55
CA VAL A 103 -7.51 -1.89 3.67
C VAL A 103 -8.97 -1.68 4.03
N GLN A 104 -9.37 -0.42 4.11
CA GLN A 104 -10.71 0.02 4.45
C GLN A 104 -11.31 0.81 3.29
N LEU A 105 -12.61 0.72 3.15
CA LEU A 105 -13.37 1.56 2.24
C LEU A 105 -13.92 2.77 3.00
N ALA A 106 -13.65 3.96 2.50
CA ALA A 106 -14.11 5.21 3.08
C ALA A 106 -14.86 6.07 2.06
N SER A 107 -15.78 6.90 2.54
CA SER A 107 -16.33 8.05 1.82
C SER A 107 -15.63 9.32 2.29
N ILE A 108 -15.17 10.14 1.35
CA ILE A 108 -14.43 11.37 1.64
C ILE A 108 -14.92 12.54 0.78
N LYS A 109 -15.05 13.73 1.37
CA LYS A 109 -15.33 14.96 0.60
C LYS A 109 -14.12 15.43 -0.19
N GLY A 110 -14.34 15.92 -1.42
CA GLY A 110 -13.28 16.29 -2.35
C GLY A 110 -12.32 17.34 -1.80
N HIS A 111 -12.80 18.35 -1.06
CA HIS A 111 -11.92 19.35 -0.44
C HIS A 111 -10.96 18.72 0.59
N LEU A 112 -11.42 17.70 1.33
CA LEU A 112 -10.58 16.97 2.28
C LEU A 112 -9.61 16.03 1.56
N LEU A 113 -10.06 15.39 0.47
CA LEU A 113 -9.22 14.55 -0.37
C LEU A 113 -8.06 15.35 -0.99
N ILE A 114 -8.33 16.53 -1.54
CA ILE A 114 -7.30 17.46 -2.06
C ILE A 114 -6.29 17.79 -0.96
N LYS A 115 -6.77 18.09 0.26
CA LYS A 115 -5.90 18.39 1.42
C LYS A 115 -4.98 17.20 1.76
N ILE A 116 -5.50 15.96 1.74
CA ILE A 116 -4.72 14.75 2.00
C ILE A 116 -3.64 14.55 0.92
N LEU A 117 -4.02 14.64 -0.34
CA LEU A 117 -3.09 14.46 -1.46
C LEU A 117 -1.98 15.53 -1.46
N ASN A 118 -2.31 16.78 -1.14
CA ASN A 118 -1.32 17.84 -0.96
C ASN A 118 -0.39 17.58 0.23
N GLN A 119 -0.92 17.04 1.34
CA GLN A 119 -0.09 16.63 2.48
C GLN A 119 0.86 15.50 2.10
N GLY A 120 0.41 14.57 1.25
CA GLY A 120 1.27 13.51 0.69
C GLY A 120 2.47 14.09 -0.06
N ILE A 121 2.27 15.13 -0.89
CA ILE A 121 3.38 15.82 -1.55
C ILE A 121 4.28 16.54 -0.53
N ALA A 122 3.71 17.20 0.48
CA ALA A 122 4.48 17.89 1.52
C ALA A 122 5.34 16.93 2.36
N ASN A 123 4.96 15.66 2.43
CA ASN A 123 5.70 14.60 3.12
C ASN A 123 6.77 13.92 2.23
N THR A 124 7.09 14.46 1.06
CA THR A 124 8.14 13.93 0.16
C THR A 124 9.45 13.70 0.93
N GLY A 125 10.12 12.58 0.66
CA GLY A 125 11.35 12.14 1.34
C GLY A 125 11.11 11.39 2.64
N THR A 126 9.87 11.29 3.12
CA THR A 126 9.50 10.59 4.35
C THR A 126 8.58 9.39 4.08
N GLY A 127 8.33 8.58 5.10
CA GLY A 127 7.33 7.50 5.02
C GLY A 127 5.89 8.00 4.83
N GLY A 128 5.65 9.28 5.08
CA GLY A 128 4.34 9.92 4.90
C GLY A 128 4.04 10.38 3.47
N PHE A 129 4.99 10.24 2.52
CA PHE A 129 4.71 10.42 1.11
C PHE A 129 3.62 9.44 0.66
N LEU A 130 2.56 9.93 0.02
CA LEU A 130 1.43 9.08 -0.34
C LEU A 130 1.59 8.49 -1.73
N GLN A 131 1.34 7.20 -1.80
CA GLN A 131 1.20 6.44 -3.03
C GLN A 131 -0.30 6.27 -3.34
N SER A 132 -0.66 6.35 -4.61
CA SER A 132 -2.06 6.31 -5.04
C SER A 132 -2.24 5.66 -6.40
N ALA A 133 -3.45 5.15 -6.64
CA ALA A 133 -3.89 4.78 -7.98
C ALA A 133 -5.15 5.57 -8.36
N ASN A 134 -5.35 5.75 -9.66
CA ASN A 134 -6.39 6.58 -10.28
C ASN A 134 -6.30 8.08 -9.97
N THR A 135 -5.16 8.58 -9.50
CA THR A 135 -4.95 10.01 -9.30
C THR A 135 -3.85 10.56 -10.18
N GLN A 136 -3.99 11.80 -10.59
CA GLN A 136 -2.98 12.54 -11.35
C GLN A 136 -2.92 13.97 -10.83
N TYR A 137 -1.70 14.53 -10.76
CA TYR A 137 -1.49 15.95 -10.44
C TYR A 137 -1.00 16.67 -11.69
N ILE A 138 -1.88 17.46 -12.29
CA ILE A 138 -1.64 18.14 -13.58
C ILE A 138 -1.96 19.62 -13.42
N ASN A 139 -1.04 20.49 -13.80
CA ASN A 139 -1.22 21.94 -13.74
C ASN A 139 -1.75 22.44 -12.37
N ASN A 140 -1.11 21.97 -11.30
CA ASN A 140 -1.47 22.29 -9.91
C ASN A 140 -2.90 21.85 -9.50
N THR A 141 -3.48 20.89 -10.21
CA THR A 141 -4.82 20.38 -9.93
C THR A 141 -4.81 18.86 -9.85
N TRP A 142 -5.48 18.33 -8.83
CA TRP A 142 -5.68 16.89 -8.68
C TRP A 142 -6.84 16.39 -9.55
N HIS A 143 -6.62 15.29 -10.23
CA HIS A 143 -7.60 14.60 -11.07
C HIS A 143 -7.81 13.16 -10.61
N ILE A 144 -9.03 12.67 -10.80
CA ILE A 144 -9.41 11.25 -10.66
C ILE A 144 -10.09 10.87 -11.97
N ASN A 145 -9.66 9.76 -12.60
CA ASN A 145 -10.18 9.31 -13.89
C ASN A 145 -10.23 10.45 -14.93
N HIS A 146 -9.15 11.23 -15.01
CA HIS A 146 -8.98 12.38 -15.93
C HIS A 146 -9.89 13.60 -15.65
N ALA A 147 -10.74 13.58 -14.63
CA ALA A 147 -11.56 14.71 -14.22
C ALA A 147 -10.99 15.39 -12.96
N SER A 148 -10.99 16.72 -12.92
CA SER A 148 -10.59 17.48 -11.73
C SER A 148 -11.44 17.10 -10.53
N ILE A 149 -10.81 16.98 -9.36
CA ILE A 149 -11.54 16.71 -8.12
C ILE A 149 -12.49 17.87 -7.81
N ASP A 150 -13.78 17.57 -7.74
CA ASP A 150 -14.78 18.52 -7.27
C ASP A 150 -14.75 18.58 -5.73
N PRO A 151 -14.44 19.75 -5.11
CA PRO A 151 -14.34 19.89 -3.68
C PRO A 151 -15.64 19.53 -2.90
N GLN A 152 -16.80 19.62 -3.54
CA GLN A 152 -18.10 19.38 -2.92
C GLN A 152 -18.59 17.94 -3.07
N LYS A 153 -18.08 17.21 -4.05
CA LYS A 153 -18.44 15.82 -4.31
C LYS A 153 -17.87 14.90 -3.22
N ALA A 154 -18.57 13.80 -2.94
CA ALA A 154 -18.02 12.69 -2.15
C ALA A 154 -17.38 11.66 -3.08
N TYR A 155 -16.22 11.13 -2.68
CA TYR A 155 -15.47 10.11 -3.38
C TYR A 155 -15.38 8.86 -2.53
N LYS A 156 -15.36 7.69 -3.15
CA LYS A 156 -15.08 6.42 -2.49
C LYS A 156 -13.60 6.11 -2.58
N LEU A 157 -12.99 5.83 -1.45
CA LEU A 157 -11.55 5.70 -1.27
C LEU A 157 -11.21 4.36 -0.63
N ALA A 158 -10.31 3.59 -1.26
CA ALA A 158 -9.61 2.49 -0.60
C ALA A 158 -8.37 3.04 0.12
N ILE A 159 -8.28 2.84 1.44
CA ILE A 159 -7.24 3.42 2.30
C ILE A 159 -6.74 2.40 3.30
N ASN A 160 -5.42 2.36 3.58
CA ASN A 160 -4.91 1.51 4.64
C ASN A 160 -5.30 2.05 6.03
N ASP A 161 -5.43 1.16 7.00
CA ASP A 161 -5.90 1.46 8.36
C ASP A 161 -4.98 2.43 9.11
N PHE A 162 -3.67 2.41 8.83
CA PHE A 162 -2.73 3.36 9.41
C PHE A 162 -3.07 4.80 9.04
N LEU A 163 -3.29 5.10 7.75
CA LEU A 163 -3.73 6.43 7.32
C LEU A 163 -5.12 6.77 7.88
N ALA A 164 -6.05 5.82 7.81
CA ALA A 164 -7.42 6.01 8.29
C ALA A 164 -7.50 6.29 9.80
N SER A 165 -6.48 5.91 10.57
CA SER A 165 -6.36 6.20 12.01
C SER A 165 -5.87 7.62 12.33
N GLY A 166 -5.44 8.40 11.30
CA GLY A 166 -4.89 9.74 11.47
C GLY A 166 -3.50 9.81 12.10
N LYS A 167 -2.79 8.68 12.17
CA LYS A 167 -1.44 8.61 12.80
C LYS A 167 -0.32 9.11 11.89
N GLU A 168 -0.59 9.27 10.60
CA GLU A 168 0.41 9.80 9.67
C GLU A 168 0.63 11.30 9.87
N GLN A 169 1.86 11.75 9.67
CA GLN A 169 2.25 13.15 9.81
C GLN A 169 1.35 14.07 8.98
N GLY A 170 0.76 15.07 9.63
CA GLY A 170 -0.12 16.05 9.00
C GLY A 170 -1.53 15.55 8.67
N LEU A 171 -1.89 14.30 9.01
CA LEU A 171 -3.19 13.69 8.71
C LEU A 171 -4.04 13.38 9.95
N SER A 172 -3.77 13.98 11.12
CA SER A 172 -4.49 13.73 12.38
C SER A 172 -6.01 14.01 12.31
N TYR A 173 -6.45 14.72 11.29
CA TYR A 173 -7.87 14.97 11.04
C TYR A 173 -8.61 13.80 10.35
N LEU A 174 -7.89 12.75 9.92
CA LEU A 174 -8.49 11.48 9.49
C LEU A 174 -8.85 10.65 10.73
N ASN A 175 -10.02 10.87 11.26
CA ASN A 175 -10.52 10.17 12.43
C ASN A 175 -12.04 10.11 12.42
N ALA A 176 -12.63 9.31 13.31
CA ALA A 176 -14.06 9.06 13.37
C ALA A 176 -14.93 10.31 13.68
N ASN A 177 -14.34 11.39 14.17
CA ASN A 177 -15.06 12.64 14.45
C ASN A 177 -15.17 13.55 13.22
N ASN A 178 -14.44 13.25 12.14
CA ASN A 178 -14.47 14.06 10.92
C ASN A 178 -15.64 13.65 10.04
N LYS A 179 -16.69 14.49 9.99
CA LYS A 179 -17.91 14.25 9.19
C LYS A 179 -17.65 14.18 7.67
N ASN A 180 -16.50 14.65 7.20
CA ASN A 180 -16.10 14.61 5.79
C ASN A 180 -15.29 13.36 5.43
N PHE A 181 -15.03 12.47 6.41
CA PHE A 181 -14.35 11.20 6.25
C PHE A 181 -15.06 10.11 7.04
N VAL A 182 -15.65 9.14 6.36
CA VAL A 182 -16.47 8.09 6.98
C VAL A 182 -16.05 6.73 6.47
N ILE A 183 -15.66 5.82 7.36
CA ILE A 183 -15.42 4.41 7.01
C ILE A 183 -16.76 3.73 6.74
N ILE A 184 -16.90 3.11 5.55
CA ILE A 184 -18.17 2.54 5.06
C ILE A 184 -18.20 1.01 4.99
N ASN A 185 -17.04 0.32 5.06
CA ASN A 185 -16.96 -1.15 5.09
C ASN A 185 -16.70 -1.71 6.49
N GLN A 186 -17.44 -1.25 7.47
CA GLN A 186 -17.29 -1.74 8.84
C GLN A 186 -17.44 -3.27 8.91
N GLY A 187 -16.43 -3.93 9.45
CA GLY A 187 -16.41 -5.40 9.65
C GLY A 187 -15.71 -6.23 8.56
N LYS A 188 -15.57 -5.76 7.33
CA LYS A 188 -14.80 -6.46 6.29
C LYS A 188 -13.35 -6.02 6.31
N LYS A 189 -12.48 -6.82 6.93
CA LYS A 189 -11.04 -6.58 6.97
C LYS A 189 -10.36 -7.35 5.84
N GLN A 190 -9.51 -6.69 5.07
CA GLN A 190 -8.69 -7.32 4.02
C GLN A 190 -7.25 -6.91 4.22
N ASP A 191 -6.38 -7.88 4.49
CA ASP A 191 -4.94 -7.65 4.67
C ASP A 191 -4.34 -7.18 3.33
N ILE A 192 -3.63 -6.07 3.36
CA ILE A 192 -3.01 -5.47 2.17
C ILE A 192 -2.04 -6.44 1.47
N ARG A 193 -1.37 -7.33 2.23
CA ARG A 193 -0.48 -8.36 1.67
C ARG A 193 -1.26 -9.37 0.84
N GLN A 194 -2.42 -9.80 1.33
CA GLN A 194 -3.29 -10.72 0.60
C GLN A 194 -3.78 -10.09 -0.71
N LEU A 195 -4.13 -8.80 -0.70
CA LEU A 195 -4.55 -8.08 -1.90
C LEU A 195 -3.43 -8.04 -2.96
N VAL A 196 -2.18 -7.80 -2.54
CA VAL A 196 -1.02 -7.82 -3.44
C VAL A 196 -0.76 -9.23 -3.98
N ILE A 197 -0.84 -10.26 -3.14
CA ILE A 197 -0.71 -11.66 -3.54
C ILE A 197 -1.77 -12.03 -4.59
N ASP A 198 -3.03 -11.65 -4.37
CA ASP A 198 -4.13 -11.93 -5.28
C ASP A 198 -3.96 -11.17 -6.61
N GLN A 199 -3.47 -9.94 -6.57
CA GLN A 199 -3.13 -9.17 -7.77
C GLN A 199 -2.01 -9.81 -8.59
N LEU A 200 -0.95 -10.29 -7.93
CA LEU A 200 0.18 -10.94 -8.57
C LEU A 200 -0.21 -12.24 -9.28
N LYS A 201 -1.13 -13.02 -8.72
CA LYS A 201 -1.61 -14.30 -9.31
C LYS A 201 -2.39 -14.14 -10.62
N ILE A 202 -2.80 -12.92 -10.96
CA ILE A 202 -3.67 -12.65 -12.11
C ILE A 202 -2.87 -12.02 -13.27
N ASN A 203 -1.70 -11.43 -13.00
CA ASN A 203 -0.80 -10.84 -13.97
C ASN A 203 0.19 -11.88 -14.50
#